data_f28e678502c4212ccad5abb94d7b19e3
#
_entry.id   f28e678502c4212ccad5abb94d7b19e3
#
_cell.length_a   1.000
_cell.length_b   1.000
_cell.length_c   1.000
_cell.angle_alpha   90.00
_cell.angle_beta   90.00
_cell.angle_gamma   90.00
#
_symmetry.space_group_name_H-M   'P 1'
#
loop_
_entity.id
_entity.type
_entity.pdbx_description
1 polymer ?
#
loop_
_entity_poly.entity_id
_entity_poly.type
_entity_poly.pdbx_seq_one_letter_code
_entity_poly.pdbx_strand_id
1 'polypeptide(L)'
;MSNEYEGFLFPKPKHKKRRKKHGKNMINTRACECFLCAMEGDHSIKPTERHHVLYGNGLREISEDQGWVVYLCHEHHRNAPYAVHNCRATREKLCRIIQLKFEETHTRAEWMALAGKNYLAGEIFQHFRGMQRGDFVKYKGEKGRLHIGTLYGFSREEHKILAWVDPGNGAIKDVPYEDVEKI
;
A
#
# COMPACT_ATOMS: atom_id res chain seq x y z
N MET A 1 24.87 -35.51 58.65
CA MET A 1 25.26 -34.47 57.67
C MET A 1 24.33 -34.60 56.48
N SER A 2 23.26 -33.84 56.48
CA SER A 2 22.22 -33.81 55.44
C SER A 2 22.69 -32.93 54.30
N ASN A 3 22.71 -33.50 53.10
CA ASN A 3 23.19 -32.88 51.87
C ASN A 3 22.02 -32.12 51.25
N GLU A 4 21.86 -30.83 51.57
CA GLU A 4 20.88 -29.96 50.93
C GLU A 4 21.48 -29.35 49.64
N TYR A 5 21.41 -30.08 48.55
CA TYR A 5 21.47 -29.48 47.23
C TYR A 5 20.07 -29.40 46.67
N GLU A 6 19.29 -28.38 47.07
CA GLU A 6 18.07 -28.02 46.36
C GLU A 6 18.42 -27.48 45.00
N GLY A 7 17.94 -28.20 43.98
CA GLY A 7 18.28 -27.99 42.60
C GLY A 7 17.94 -26.60 42.07
N PHE A 8 18.91 -25.91 41.55
CA PHE A 8 18.72 -24.76 40.65
C PHE A 8 17.94 -25.25 39.42
N LEU A 9 16.61 -24.97 39.42
CA LEU A 9 15.78 -25.19 38.26
C LEU A 9 16.10 -24.13 37.18
N PHE A 10 17.02 -24.47 36.29
CA PHE A 10 17.25 -23.65 35.11
C PHE A 10 15.94 -23.56 34.32
N PRO A 11 15.45 -22.34 33.98
CA PRO A 11 14.23 -22.19 33.20
C PRO A 11 14.41 -22.92 31.87
N LYS A 12 13.49 -23.84 31.56
CA LYS A 12 13.51 -24.59 30.30
C LYS A 12 13.58 -23.58 29.14
N PRO A 13 14.45 -23.78 28.13
CA PRO A 13 14.53 -22.89 27.01
C PRO A 13 13.17 -22.81 26.33
N LYS A 14 12.61 -21.60 26.26
CA LYS A 14 11.35 -21.36 25.54
C LYS A 14 11.57 -21.76 24.09
N HIS A 15 10.86 -22.80 23.62
CA HIS A 15 10.89 -23.17 22.21
C HIS A 15 10.57 -21.93 21.38
N LYS A 16 11.54 -21.46 20.59
CA LYS A 16 11.31 -20.36 19.64
C LYS A 16 10.22 -20.82 18.66
N LYS A 17 9.05 -20.19 18.74
CA LYS A 17 7.99 -20.42 17.74
C LYS A 17 8.63 -20.23 16.36
N ARG A 18 8.47 -21.23 15.48
CA ARG A 18 8.91 -21.13 14.09
C ARG A 18 8.30 -19.86 13.50
N ARG A 19 9.14 -18.96 12.96
CA ARG A 19 8.66 -17.76 12.28
C ARG A 19 7.74 -18.21 11.14
N LYS A 20 6.50 -17.71 11.11
CA LYS A 20 5.61 -17.92 9.96
C LYS A 20 6.34 -17.40 8.72
N LYS A 21 6.30 -18.17 7.63
CA LYS A 21 6.79 -17.67 6.33
C LYS A 21 5.91 -16.48 5.94
N HIS A 22 6.54 -15.40 5.51
CA HIS A 22 5.83 -14.23 5.00
C HIS A 22 4.95 -14.63 3.81
N GLY A 23 3.70 -14.17 3.80
CA GLY A 23 2.79 -14.35 2.69
C GLY A 23 3.26 -13.62 1.42
N LYS A 24 2.64 -13.93 0.29
CA LYS A 24 2.89 -13.23 -0.98
C LYS A 24 2.32 -11.81 -0.87
N ASN A 25 3.11 -10.81 -1.25
CA ASN A 25 2.65 -9.43 -1.27
C ASN A 25 1.54 -9.24 -2.31
N MET A 26 0.48 -8.53 -1.95
CA MET A 26 -0.63 -8.21 -2.84
C MET A 26 -0.19 -7.27 -4.00
N ILE A 27 0.70 -6.35 -3.70
CA ILE A 27 1.29 -5.45 -4.68
C ILE A 27 2.68 -5.97 -5.04
N ASN A 28 2.86 -6.84 -5.90
CA ASN A 28 4.10 -7.44 -6.44
C ASN A 28 5.38 -6.57 -6.36
N THR A 29 5.71 -6.04 -5.17
CA THR A 29 6.88 -5.19 -4.95
C THR A 29 8.12 -6.05 -4.79
N ARG A 30 9.19 -5.70 -5.52
CA ARG A 30 10.49 -6.34 -5.39
C ARG A 30 11.14 -5.90 -4.07
N ALA A 31 11.75 -6.84 -3.35
CA ALA A 31 12.40 -6.57 -2.07
C ALA A 31 13.63 -5.63 -2.13
N CYS A 32 14.07 -5.26 -3.32
CA CYS A 32 15.20 -4.35 -3.55
C CYS A 32 14.78 -3.06 -4.28
N GLU A 33 13.48 -2.83 -4.44
CA GLU A 33 12.92 -1.66 -5.09
C GLU A 33 11.96 -0.96 -4.13
N CYS A 34 12.16 0.34 -3.92
CA CYS A 34 11.27 1.11 -3.06
C CYS A 34 9.97 1.39 -3.80
N PHE A 35 8.84 0.97 -3.22
CA PHE A 35 7.53 1.15 -3.84
C PHE A 35 7.21 2.63 -4.13
N LEU A 36 7.49 3.53 -3.19
CA LEU A 36 7.22 4.96 -3.38
C LEU A 36 8.17 5.61 -4.39
N CYS A 37 9.46 5.23 -4.41
CA CYS A 37 10.38 5.68 -5.46
C CYS A 37 9.90 5.23 -6.85
N ALA A 38 9.47 3.96 -6.97
CA ALA A 38 8.96 3.44 -8.24
C ALA A 38 7.71 4.18 -8.71
N MET A 39 6.84 4.62 -7.79
CA MET A 39 5.71 5.49 -8.11
C MET A 39 6.15 6.86 -8.67
N GLU A 40 7.30 7.35 -8.26
CA GLU A 40 7.91 8.59 -8.73
C GLU A 40 8.77 8.40 -9.98
N GLY A 41 8.86 7.16 -10.50
CA GLY A 41 9.61 6.80 -11.69
C GLY A 41 11.08 6.43 -11.41
N ASP A 42 11.49 6.32 -10.16
CA ASP A 42 12.82 5.85 -9.76
C ASP A 42 12.78 4.36 -9.43
N HIS A 43 13.20 3.54 -10.37
CA HIS A 43 13.29 2.08 -10.27
C HIS A 43 14.68 1.58 -9.86
N SER A 44 15.51 2.45 -9.28
CA SER A 44 16.85 2.07 -8.83
C SER A 44 16.81 1.03 -7.73
N ILE A 45 17.76 0.08 -7.80
CA ILE A 45 17.96 -0.94 -6.77
C ILE A 45 18.60 -0.28 -5.54
N LYS A 46 17.95 -0.44 -4.40
CA LYS A 46 18.43 0.13 -3.13
C LYS A 46 17.99 -0.73 -1.94
N PRO A 47 18.67 -0.63 -0.79
CA PRO A 47 18.22 -1.28 0.43
C PRO A 47 16.81 -0.85 0.80
N THR A 48 15.95 -1.80 1.13
CA THR A 48 14.56 -1.54 1.52
C THR A 48 14.20 -2.29 2.79
N GLU A 49 13.25 -1.75 3.52
CA GLU A 49 12.63 -2.35 4.69
C GLU A 49 11.18 -2.74 4.38
N ARG A 50 10.75 -3.84 4.95
CA ARG A 50 9.36 -4.32 4.82
C ARG A 50 8.44 -3.48 5.69
N HIS A 51 7.43 -2.87 5.08
CA HIS A 51 6.45 -2.01 5.75
C HIS A 51 5.04 -2.60 5.66
N HIS A 52 4.36 -2.76 6.81
CA HIS A 52 2.96 -3.16 6.87
C HIS A 52 2.09 -1.93 6.65
N VAL A 53 1.22 -1.98 5.65
CA VAL A 53 0.46 -0.79 5.20
C VAL A 53 -0.58 -0.38 6.23
N LEU A 54 -1.33 -1.33 6.80
CA LEU A 54 -2.20 -1.01 7.92
C LEU A 54 -1.42 -1.05 9.23
N TYR A 55 -1.71 -0.10 10.10
CA TYR A 55 -1.02 0.12 11.36
C TYR A 55 -2.03 0.26 12.51
N GLY A 56 -1.56 0.02 13.73
CA GLY A 56 -2.37 0.00 14.94
C GLY A 56 -2.52 -1.41 15.52
N ASN A 57 -3.25 -1.51 16.64
CA ASN A 57 -3.43 -2.76 17.38
C ASN A 57 -4.13 -3.82 16.52
N GLY A 58 -3.46 -4.96 16.29
CA GLY A 58 -3.98 -6.08 15.48
C GLY A 58 -3.85 -5.91 13.97
N LEU A 59 -3.83 -4.69 13.44
CA LEU A 59 -3.83 -4.44 11.99
C LEU A 59 -2.52 -4.84 11.30
N ARG A 60 -1.40 -4.86 12.03
CA ARG A 60 -0.13 -5.36 11.51
C ARG A 60 -0.18 -6.85 11.18
N GLU A 61 -0.84 -7.64 12.02
CA GLU A 61 -1.01 -9.08 11.79
C GLU A 61 -1.93 -9.33 10.58
N ILE A 62 -3.01 -8.56 10.46
CA ILE A 62 -3.89 -8.58 9.29
C ILE A 62 -3.11 -8.19 8.03
N SER A 63 -2.31 -7.13 8.07
CA SER A 63 -1.46 -6.73 6.94
C SER A 63 -0.50 -7.84 6.52
N GLU A 64 0.04 -8.57 7.49
CA GLU A 64 0.92 -9.71 7.23
C GLU A 64 0.18 -10.87 6.56
N ASP A 65 -0.97 -11.25 7.12
CA ASP A 65 -1.76 -12.39 6.66
C ASP A 65 -2.38 -12.13 5.27
N GLN A 66 -2.77 -10.89 4.99
CA GLN A 66 -3.35 -10.46 3.71
C GLN A 66 -2.30 -10.06 2.66
N GLY A 67 -1.03 -10.01 3.03
CA GLY A 67 0.02 -9.53 2.13
C GLY A 67 -0.04 -8.02 1.81
N TRP A 68 -0.67 -7.22 2.70
CA TRP A 68 -0.73 -5.76 2.58
C TRP A 68 0.56 -5.11 3.04
N VAL A 69 1.61 -5.41 2.31
CA VAL A 69 2.99 -5.06 2.63
C VAL A 69 3.66 -4.45 1.41
N VAL A 70 4.49 -3.45 1.64
CA VAL A 70 5.34 -2.82 0.63
C VAL A 70 6.79 -2.75 1.11
N TYR A 71 7.73 -2.68 0.18
CA TYR A 71 9.13 -2.43 0.48
C TYR A 71 9.45 -0.96 0.28
N LEU A 72 10.06 -0.33 1.27
CA LEU A 72 10.38 1.09 1.27
C LEU A 72 11.86 1.31 1.59
N CYS A 73 12.51 2.22 0.89
CA CYS A 73 13.86 2.67 1.27
C CYS A 73 13.81 3.45 2.59
N HIS A 74 14.95 3.63 3.21
CA HIS A 74 15.06 4.30 4.51
C HIS A 74 14.43 5.71 4.50
N GLU A 75 14.64 6.47 3.42
CA GLU A 75 14.04 7.82 3.27
C GLU A 75 12.51 7.78 3.31
N HIS A 76 11.89 6.94 2.46
CA HIS A 76 10.43 6.80 2.41
C HIS A 76 9.83 6.07 3.62
N HIS A 77 10.62 5.25 4.31
CA HIS A 77 10.14 4.51 5.47
C HIS A 77 10.15 5.36 6.75
N ARG A 78 11.30 6.03 7.07
CA ARG A 78 11.50 6.65 8.39
C ARG A 78 12.11 8.03 8.38
N ASN A 79 13.00 8.35 7.43
CA ASN A 79 13.92 9.49 7.59
C ASN A 79 13.30 10.81 7.14
N ALA A 80 12.70 10.85 5.95
CA ALA A 80 12.18 12.10 5.38
C ALA A 80 10.90 12.58 6.11
N PRO A 81 10.60 13.88 6.05
CA PRO A 81 9.34 14.42 6.58
C PRO A 81 8.09 13.80 5.93
N TYR A 82 8.22 13.40 4.67
CA TYR A 82 7.17 12.71 3.92
C TYR A 82 7.20 11.17 4.09
N ALA A 83 8.11 10.63 4.89
CA ALA A 83 8.18 9.19 5.16
C ALA A 83 6.88 8.68 5.78
N VAL A 84 6.56 7.40 5.52
CA VAL A 84 5.29 6.82 6.00
C VAL A 84 5.14 6.84 7.52
N HIS A 85 6.23 6.84 8.29
CA HIS A 85 6.16 6.97 9.74
C HIS A 85 5.99 8.43 10.22
N ASN A 86 6.34 9.40 9.39
CA ASN A 86 6.31 10.83 9.74
C ASN A 86 5.11 11.56 9.13
N CYS A 87 4.58 11.07 8.00
CA CYS A 87 3.54 11.74 7.21
C CYS A 87 2.25 10.92 7.15
N ARG A 88 1.17 11.47 7.70
CA ARG A 88 -0.16 10.84 7.66
C ARG A 88 -0.68 10.68 6.22
N ALA A 89 -0.49 11.70 5.38
CA ALA A 89 -0.94 11.67 3.99
C ALA A 89 -0.29 10.53 3.20
N THR A 90 1.02 10.32 3.38
CA THR A 90 1.73 9.21 2.74
C THR A 90 1.24 7.84 3.22
N ARG A 91 0.96 7.70 4.52
CA ARG A 91 0.35 6.46 5.06
C ARG A 91 -1.03 6.20 4.47
N GLU A 92 -1.89 7.20 4.47
CA GLU A 92 -3.25 7.06 3.93
C GLU A 92 -3.24 6.81 2.42
N LYS A 93 -2.27 7.37 1.68
CA LYS A 93 -2.04 7.04 0.27
C LYS A 93 -1.77 5.54 0.08
N LEU A 94 -0.89 4.93 0.87
CA LEU A 94 -0.62 3.49 0.81
C LEU A 94 -1.86 2.66 1.19
N CYS A 95 -2.59 3.05 2.23
CA CYS A 95 -3.83 2.38 2.62
C CYS A 95 -4.88 2.43 1.51
N ARG A 96 -5.00 3.57 0.82
CA ARG A 96 -5.88 3.74 -0.34
C ARG A 96 -5.50 2.79 -1.48
N ILE A 97 -4.22 2.70 -1.82
CA ILE A 97 -3.72 1.82 -2.88
C ILE A 97 -4.03 0.35 -2.57
N ILE A 98 -3.76 -0.09 -1.35
CA ILE A 98 -4.05 -1.46 -0.92
C ILE A 98 -5.56 -1.74 -0.95
N GLN A 99 -6.39 -0.82 -0.48
CA GLN A 99 -7.83 -0.98 -0.52
C GLN A 99 -8.35 -1.10 -1.95
N LEU A 100 -7.89 -0.26 -2.87
CA LEU A 100 -8.24 -0.35 -4.29
C LEU A 100 -7.87 -1.73 -4.85
N LYS A 101 -6.67 -2.20 -4.55
CA LYS A 101 -6.20 -3.49 -5.02
C LYS A 101 -7.00 -4.66 -4.43
N PHE A 102 -7.34 -4.58 -3.16
CA PHE A 102 -8.18 -5.58 -2.49
C PHE A 102 -9.59 -5.63 -3.11
N GLU A 103 -10.19 -4.48 -3.36
CA GLU A 103 -11.54 -4.38 -3.93
C GLU A 103 -11.62 -4.77 -5.42
N GLU A 104 -10.50 -5.14 -6.07
CA GLU A 104 -10.54 -5.77 -7.40
C GLU A 104 -11.19 -7.16 -7.36
N THR A 105 -11.06 -7.87 -6.24
CA THR A 105 -11.51 -9.26 -6.09
C THR A 105 -12.42 -9.48 -4.88
N HIS A 106 -12.54 -8.47 -4.00
CA HIS A 106 -13.31 -8.51 -2.77
C HIS A 106 -14.25 -7.31 -2.67
N THR A 107 -15.22 -7.42 -1.79
CA THR A 107 -16.19 -6.34 -1.56
C THR A 107 -15.66 -5.29 -0.56
N ARG A 108 -16.26 -4.10 -0.58
CA ARG A 108 -16.06 -3.07 0.42
C ARG A 108 -16.40 -3.56 1.84
N ALA A 109 -17.42 -4.39 1.98
CA ALA A 109 -17.83 -4.93 3.28
C ALA A 109 -16.74 -5.84 3.87
N GLU A 110 -16.12 -6.69 3.05
CA GLU A 110 -14.99 -7.53 3.47
C GLU A 110 -13.77 -6.68 3.86
N TRP A 111 -13.45 -5.63 3.08
CA TRP A 111 -12.40 -4.68 3.47
C TRP A 111 -12.69 -4.06 4.84
N MET A 112 -13.92 -3.56 5.05
CA MET A 112 -14.30 -2.93 6.31
C MET A 112 -14.25 -3.89 7.50
N ALA A 113 -14.59 -5.16 7.29
CA ALA A 113 -14.49 -6.18 8.33
C ALA A 113 -13.04 -6.43 8.77
N LEU A 114 -12.07 -6.32 7.86
CA LEU A 114 -10.65 -6.53 8.14
C LEU A 114 -9.94 -5.24 8.60
N ALA A 115 -10.11 -4.15 7.87
CA ALA A 115 -9.35 -2.91 8.07
C ALA A 115 -10.01 -1.93 9.05
N GLY A 116 -11.33 -2.06 9.27
CA GLY A 116 -12.12 -1.20 10.17
C GLY A 116 -12.30 0.25 9.69
N LYS A 117 -11.61 0.66 8.62
CA LYS A 117 -11.67 2.03 8.09
C LYS A 117 -11.69 2.00 6.57
N ASN A 118 -12.57 2.82 5.99
CA ASN A 118 -12.59 3.09 4.55
C ASN A 118 -11.63 4.25 4.23
N TYR A 119 -10.58 3.97 3.47
CA TYR A 119 -9.61 4.96 3.00
C TYR A 119 -9.99 5.56 1.63
N LEU A 120 -11.00 5.01 0.99
CA LEU A 120 -11.60 5.53 -0.23
C LEU A 120 -12.80 6.43 0.08
N ALA A 121 -12.86 6.99 1.29
CA ALA A 121 -13.92 7.91 1.69
C ALA A 121 -13.78 9.23 0.92
N GLY A 122 -14.76 9.50 0.15
CA GLY A 122 -14.98 10.54 -0.82
C GLY A 122 -16.03 10.01 -1.79
N GLU A 123 -16.67 10.82 -2.58
CA GLU A 123 -17.49 10.32 -3.68
C GLU A 123 -16.59 9.63 -4.70
N ILE A 124 -16.56 8.29 -4.60
CA ILE A 124 -15.84 7.46 -5.55
C ILE A 124 -16.86 6.96 -6.55
N PHE A 125 -16.57 7.16 -7.81
CA PHE A 125 -17.41 6.65 -8.87
C PHE A 125 -16.55 5.90 -9.90
N GLN A 126 -17.13 4.83 -10.42
CA GLN A 126 -16.47 4.01 -11.44
C GLN A 126 -16.66 4.55 -12.85
N HIS A 127 -17.59 5.51 -13.02
CA HIS A 127 -17.93 6.09 -14.30
C HIS A 127 -17.97 7.61 -14.18
N PHE A 128 -17.34 8.30 -15.11
CA PHE A 128 -17.43 9.74 -15.20
C PHE A 128 -17.27 10.19 -16.65
N ARG A 129 -18.26 10.92 -17.17
CA ARG A 129 -18.26 11.49 -18.53
C ARG A 129 -17.84 10.49 -19.62
N GLY A 130 -18.41 9.28 -19.59
CA GLY A 130 -18.16 8.25 -20.61
C GLY A 130 -16.90 7.41 -20.42
N MET A 131 -16.10 7.70 -19.40
CA MET A 131 -14.99 6.87 -18.99
C MET A 131 -15.40 5.95 -17.83
N GLN A 132 -14.87 4.73 -17.82
CA GLN A 132 -15.15 3.74 -16.79
C GLN A 132 -13.89 2.99 -16.38
N ARG A 133 -13.93 2.32 -15.23
CA ARG A 133 -12.85 1.45 -14.77
C ARG A 133 -12.50 0.42 -15.84
N GLY A 134 -11.20 0.25 -16.09
CA GLY A 134 -10.66 -0.64 -17.10
C GLY A 134 -10.37 0.03 -18.45
N ASP A 135 -10.86 1.24 -18.69
CA ASP A 135 -10.54 1.97 -19.90
C ASP A 135 -9.05 2.32 -19.97
N PHE A 136 -8.51 2.25 -21.18
CA PHE A 136 -7.19 2.82 -21.45
C PHE A 136 -7.32 4.33 -21.64
N VAL A 137 -6.44 5.06 -20.98
CA VAL A 137 -6.45 6.52 -21.00
C VAL A 137 -5.05 7.07 -21.26
N LYS A 138 -5.01 8.18 -21.98
CA LYS A 138 -3.83 9.07 -22.01
C LYS A 138 -3.96 10.06 -20.88
N TYR A 139 -2.84 10.38 -20.25
CA TYR A 139 -2.81 11.42 -19.21
C TYR A 139 -1.51 12.20 -19.26
N LYS A 140 -1.57 13.45 -18.82
CA LYS A 140 -0.39 14.28 -18.66
C LYS A 140 0.28 13.97 -17.32
N GLY A 141 1.51 13.51 -17.38
CA GLY A 141 2.36 13.35 -16.21
C GLY A 141 3.15 14.61 -15.88
N GLU A 142 4.07 14.48 -14.94
CA GLU A 142 4.99 15.56 -14.60
C GLU A 142 5.72 16.08 -15.83
N LYS A 143 5.94 17.38 -15.89
CA LYS A 143 6.54 18.10 -17.05
C LYS A 143 5.74 18.01 -18.36
N GLY A 144 4.42 17.74 -18.27
CA GLY A 144 3.52 17.74 -19.44
C GLY A 144 3.72 16.59 -20.43
N ARG A 145 4.49 15.56 -20.10
CA ARG A 145 4.65 14.37 -20.94
C ARG A 145 3.38 13.55 -20.94
N LEU A 146 2.99 13.06 -22.11
CA LEU A 146 1.88 12.15 -22.25
C LEU A 146 2.29 10.72 -21.88
N HIS A 147 1.46 10.09 -21.08
CA HIS A 147 1.58 8.70 -20.65
C HIS A 147 0.30 7.96 -20.98
N ILE A 148 0.37 6.64 -21.04
CA ILE A 148 -0.78 5.76 -21.19
C ILE A 148 -0.89 4.94 -19.90
N GLY A 149 -2.11 4.68 -19.47
CA GLY A 149 -2.39 3.84 -18.30
C GLY A 149 -3.81 3.29 -18.33
N THR A 150 -4.13 2.47 -17.34
CA THR A 150 -5.47 1.91 -17.14
C THR A 150 -6.19 2.70 -16.07
N LEU A 151 -7.40 3.13 -16.37
CA LEU A 151 -8.26 3.84 -15.42
C LEU A 151 -8.79 2.89 -14.35
N TYR A 152 -8.63 3.26 -13.09
CA TYR A 152 -9.13 2.50 -11.93
C TYR A 152 -10.42 3.09 -11.33
N GLY A 153 -10.68 4.36 -11.55
CA GLY A 153 -11.84 5.05 -11.04
C GLY A 153 -11.58 6.54 -10.88
N PHE A 154 -12.49 7.18 -10.19
CA PHE A 154 -12.44 8.63 -9.94
C PHE A 154 -12.71 8.91 -8.47
N SER A 155 -12.19 10.01 -7.97
CA SER A 155 -12.57 10.60 -6.69
C SER A 155 -12.91 12.07 -6.86
N ARG A 156 -13.78 12.56 -5.99
CA ARG A 156 -14.01 14.00 -5.85
C ARG A 156 -13.34 14.47 -4.57
N GLU A 157 -12.42 15.40 -4.69
CA GLU A 157 -11.79 16.08 -3.57
C GLU A 157 -12.11 17.57 -3.65
N GLU A 158 -12.89 18.07 -2.69
CA GLU A 158 -13.38 19.47 -2.65
C GLU A 158 -14.06 19.87 -3.98
N HIS A 159 -13.33 20.58 -4.83
CA HIS A 159 -13.83 21.07 -6.14
C HIS A 159 -13.15 20.40 -7.33
N LYS A 160 -12.32 19.38 -7.11
CA LYS A 160 -11.57 18.68 -8.16
C LYS A 160 -12.02 17.24 -8.32
N ILE A 161 -12.06 16.79 -9.56
CA ILE A 161 -12.19 15.37 -9.89
C ILE A 161 -10.80 14.85 -10.21
N LEU A 162 -10.41 13.79 -9.52
CA LEU A 162 -9.16 13.07 -9.77
C LEU A 162 -9.48 11.71 -10.41
N ALA A 163 -8.79 11.38 -11.48
CA ALA A 163 -8.78 10.06 -12.08
C ALA A 163 -7.63 9.25 -11.47
N TRP A 164 -7.89 8.01 -11.12
CA TRP A 164 -6.90 7.08 -10.62
C TRP A 164 -6.41 6.22 -11.78
N VAL A 165 -5.17 6.42 -12.19
CA VAL A 165 -4.59 5.77 -13.36
C VAL A 165 -3.39 4.91 -12.96
N ASP A 166 -3.41 3.63 -13.37
CA ASP A 166 -2.24 2.74 -13.30
C ASP A 166 -1.43 2.86 -14.59
N PRO A 167 -0.17 3.32 -14.54
CA PRO A 167 0.71 3.37 -15.69
C PRO A 167 1.25 1.99 -16.12
N GLY A 168 0.72 0.90 -15.57
CA GLY A 168 1.12 -0.47 -15.90
C GLY A 168 2.15 -1.07 -14.94
N ASN A 169 2.47 -0.38 -13.85
CA ASN A 169 3.40 -0.86 -12.81
C ASN A 169 2.72 -1.13 -11.46
N GLY A 170 1.38 -1.07 -11.38
CA GLY A 170 0.60 -1.24 -10.16
C GLY A 170 0.61 -0.02 -9.24
N ALA A 171 1.28 1.06 -9.62
CA ALA A 171 1.36 2.29 -8.87
C ALA A 171 0.28 3.28 -9.35
N ILE A 172 -0.87 3.27 -8.69
CA ILE A 172 -1.98 4.14 -9.06
C ILE A 172 -1.61 5.61 -8.79
N LYS A 173 -1.80 6.45 -9.81
CA LYS A 173 -1.56 7.90 -9.76
C LYS A 173 -2.87 8.64 -9.71
N ASP A 174 -2.92 9.68 -8.88
CA ASP A 174 -3.99 10.68 -8.89
C ASP A 174 -3.68 11.70 -10.00
N VAL A 175 -4.51 11.72 -11.03
CA VAL A 175 -4.36 12.63 -12.18
C VAL A 175 -5.58 13.54 -12.23
N PRO A 176 -5.42 14.88 -12.35
CA PRO A 176 -6.56 15.75 -12.57
C PRO A 176 -7.40 15.27 -13.77
N TYR A 177 -8.72 15.26 -13.64
CA TYR A 177 -9.59 14.74 -14.69
C TYR A 177 -9.42 15.45 -16.03
N GLU A 178 -9.16 16.75 -16.00
CA GLU A 178 -8.90 17.59 -17.16
C GLU A 178 -7.67 17.19 -17.97
N ASP A 179 -6.75 16.43 -17.36
CA ASP A 179 -5.52 15.93 -17.97
C ASP A 179 -5.64 14.48 -18.45
N VAL A 180 -6.86 13.90 -18.44
CA VAL A 180 -7.11 12.49 -18.80
C VAL A 180 -8.04 12.43 -20.01
N GLU A 181 -7.65 11.65 -21.00
CA GLU A 181 -8.42 11.39 -22.23
C GLU A 181 -8.53 9.88 -22.46
N LYS A 182 -9.74 9.42 -22.80
CA LYS A 182 -9.96 8.02 -23.21
C LYS A 182 -9.35 7.76 -24.58
N ILE A 183 -8.70 6.60 -24.73
CA ILE A 183 -8.15 6.12 -26.02
C ILE A 183 -9.16 5.21 -26.71
#